data_e2558d7812d7a30cba1af89c450e2904
#
_entry.id   e2558d7812d7a30cba1af89c450e2904
#
_cell.length_a   1.000
_cell.length_b   1.000
_cell.length_c   1.000
_cell.angle_alpha   90.00
_cell.angle_beta   90.00
_cell.angle_gamma   90.00
#
_symmetry.space_group_name_H-M   'P 1'
#
loop_
_entity.id
_entity.type
_entity.pdbx_description
1 polymer ?
#
loop_
_entity_poly.entity_id
_entity_poly.type
_entity_poly.pdbx_seq_one_letter_code
_entity_poly.pdbx_strand_id
1 'polypeptide(L)'
;MEHLLQSENVVSSDAISWTNPAAWLQEKKLSRGFWIFFAVAFFFDFGFAVYFFLFNLFLVDLHFNERVIGLVGGALTLGSVAGTLPAGWIARRIGLRLLLFCCFTLAPLFGVARTLFTQEFAQIGLAFLAGVVVSIWGVCFLPAIAGLTTERNRSSAFSLIFSVSIGTSALGGLICGYLPDWLRMAGHAMQGVEIKRWILIVSCGIAALGLVPLSAFRLPPAQREPEGREDGQGPRWKIQPFLLRFLPAMALWAAVLASFTPFANVYLARDLHISLSKIGLIFSVAQVVQLGVVLLTPFVFRRLGLVSGIVATQIATSVSLAALALLHDVRLAVVLYLSFSALQWMSSPGLYNLLMSRTPERDRSAAAAMTLFCNAVLQSGATALAGMLFTQFGYPPVLVGIAVFALLVALLFGTLVAPADRRAPAQT
;
A
#
# COMPACT_ATOMS: atom_id res chain seq x y z
N MET A 1 -8.72 4.37 52.24
CA MET A 1 -7.41 5.01 52.04
C MET A 1 -6.36 4.01 51.55
N GLU A 2 -6.71 2.70 51.44
CA GLU A 2 -5.82 1.68 50.85
C GLU A 2 -6.04 1.39 49.37
N HIS A 3 -7.12 1.89 48.76
CA HIS A 3 -7.42 1.70 47.35
C HIS A 3 -6.80 2.74 46.40
N LEU A 4 -6.13 3.78 46.95
CA LEU A 4 -5.47 4.82 46.11
C LEU A 4 -3.95 4.58 45.97
N LEU A 5 -3.37 3.60 46.65
CA LEU A 5 -1.95 3.27 46.57
C LEU A 5 -1.65 2.13 45.59
N GLN A 6 -2.67 1.50 44.96
CA GLN A 6 -2.47 0.47 43.93
C GLN A 6 -2.42 1.02 42.50
N SER A 7 -2.78 2.28 42.27
CA SER A 7 -2.74 2.88 40.89
C SER A 7 -1.40 3.53 40.54
N GLU A 8 -0.50 3.75 41.49
CA GLU A 8 0.83 4.34 41.22
C GLU A 8 1.91 3.33 40.82
N ASN A 9 1.67 2.02 41.02
CA ASN A 9 2.67 0.99 40.68
C ASN A 9 2.66 0.52 39.23
N VAL A 10 1.78 1.02 38.37
CA VAL A 10 1.72 0.64 36.93
C VAL A 10 2.59 1.54 36.04
N VAL A 11 2.97 2.74 36.53
CA VAL A 11 3.78 3.70 35.75
C VAL A 11 5.29 3.55 36.01
N SER A 12 5.72 2.76 36.97
CA SER A 12 7.15 2.63 37.34
C SER A 12 7.87 1.44 36.69
N SER A 13 7.20 0.60 35.87
CA SER A 13 7.88 -0.54 35.23
C SER A 13 8.73 -0.16 33.99
N ASP A 14 8.51 1.01 33.43
CA ASP A 14 9.27 1.44 32.23
C ASP A 14 10.62 2.11 32.57
N ALA A 15 10.86 2.44 33.84
CA ALA A 15 12.10 3.07 34.28
C ALA A 15 13.25 2.07 34.58
N ILE A 16 12.94 0.77 34.63
CA ILE A 16 13.91 -0.25 35.11
C ILE A 16 14.73 -0.89 34.02
N SER A 17 14.38 -0.68 32.74
CA SER A 17 15.02 -1.40 31.59
C SER A 17 16.36 -0.85 31.13
N TRP A 18 16.76 0.36 31.54
CA TRP A 18 18.02 0.99 31.06
C TRP A 18 19.27 0.51 31.80
N THR A 19 19.12 -0.19 32.91
CA THR A 19 20.25 -0.62 33.74
C THR A 19 20.89 -1.94 33.33
N ASN A 20 20.24 -2.73 32.45
CA ASN A 20 20.82 -3.99 31.96
C ASN A 20 20.63 -4.14 30.42
N PRO A 21 21.59 -3.65 29.59
CA PRO A 21 21.47 -3.71 28.16
C PRO A 21 21.37 -5.13 27.59
N ALA A 22 21.89 -6.14 28.27
CA ALA A 22 21.78 -7.53 27.86
C ALA A 22 20.36 -8.08 28.04
N ALA A 23 19.69 -7.75 29.13
CA ALA A 23 18.29 -8.12 29.37
C ALA A 23 17.36 -7.41 28.36
N TRP A 24 17.60 -6.13 28.10
CA TRP A 24 16.86 -5.36 27.10
C TRP A 24 17.00 -5.93 25.68
N LEU A 25 18.22 -6.35 25.29
CA LEU A 25 18.46 -7.01 24.00
C LEU A 25 17.80 -8.40 23.93
N GLN A 26 17.76 -9.16 25.03
CA GLN A 26 17.07 -10.45 25.06
C GLN A 26 15.56 -10.31 25.00
N GLU A 27 14.98 -9.32 25.66
CA GLU A 27 13.54 -9.04 25.58
C GLU A 27 13.07 -8.61 24.19
N LYS A 28 13.93 -7.92 23.44
CA LYS A 28 13.68 -7.54 22.03
C LYS A 28 14.00 -8.63 21.03
N LYS A 29 14.53 -9.79 21.47
CA LYS A 29 14.88 -10.88 20.58
C LYS A 29 13.63 -11.44 19.90
N LEU A 30 13.62 -11.35 18.58
CA LEU A 30 12.54 -11.85 17.74
C LEU A 30 12.61 -13.38 17.66
N SER A 31 11.44 -14.03 17.64
CA SER A 31 11.34 -15.49 17.62
C SER A 31 11.87 -16.09 16.32
N ARG A 32 12.29 -17.38 16.34
CA ARG A 32 12.66 -18.10 15.11
C ARG A 32 11.51 -18.13 14.10
N GLY A 33 10.27 -18.22 14.57
CA GLY A 33 9.08 -18.17 13.72
C GLY A 33 8.94 -16.83 13.00
N PHE A 34 9.27 -15.72 13.67
CA PHE A 34 9.30 -14.40 13.04
C PHE A 34 10.33 -14.33 11.89
N TRP A 35 11.55 -14.83 12.08
CA TRP A 35 12.57 -14.81 11.03
C TRP A 35 12.22 -15.70 9.83
N ILE A 36 11.54 -16.83 10.05
CA ILE A 36 10.99 -17.63 8.95
C ILE A 36 9.92 -16.83 8.21
N PHE A 37 8.98 -16.18 8.91
CA PHE A 37 7.96 -15.36 8.29
C PHE A 37 8.55 -14.13 7.59
N PHE A 38 9.60 -13.55 8.14
CA PHE A 38 10.36 -12.48 7.50
C PHE A 38 10.95 -12.92 6.15
N ALA A 39 11.52 -14.12 6.08
CA ALA A 39 11.99 -14.67 4.80
C ALA A 39 10.83 -14.92 3.82
N VAL A 40 9.67 -15.40 4.31
CA VAL A 40 8.44 -15.52 3.51
C VAL A 40 8.05 -14.17 2.92
N ALA A 41 7.97 -13.13 3.76
CA ALA A 41 7.63 -11.77 3.34
C ALA A 41 8.65 -11.21 2.34
N PHE A 42 9.94 -11.39 2.59
CA PHE A 42 11.01 -10.93 1.71
C PHE A 42 10.86 -11.47 0.28
N PHE A 43 10.70 -12.79 0.11
CA PHE A 43 10.57 -13.38 -1.23
C PHE A 43 9.30 -12.90 -1.94
N PHE A 44 8.19 -12.78 -1.23
CA PHE A 44 6.93 -12.31 -1.78
C PHE A 44 7.01 -10.84 -2.20
N ASP A 45 7.44 -9.98 -1.28
CA ASP A 45 7.51 -8.54 -1.51
C ASP A 45 8.52 -8.21 -2.61
N PHE A 46 9.70 -8.87 -2.62
CA PHE A 46 10.70 -8.64 -3.66
C PHE A 46 10.23 -9.11 -5.04
N GLY A 47 9.66 -10.32 -5.14
CA GLY A 47 9.13 -10.83 -6.40
C GLY A 47 8.02 -9.94 -6.96
N PHE A 48 7.06 -9.54 -6.12
CA PHE A 48 5.97 -8.67 -6.55
C PHE A 48 6.37 -7.21 -6.74
N ALA A 49 7.38 -6.68 -6.02
CA ALA A 49 7.91 -5.35 -6.29
C ALA A 49 8.47 -5.25 -7.72
N VAL A 50 9.27 -6.24 -8.13
CA VAL A 50 9.77 -6.38 -9.50
C VAL A 50 8.61 -6.49 -10.50
N TYR A 51 7.64 -7.35 -10.20
CA TYR A 51 6.48 -7.59 -11.06
C TYR A 51 5.66 -6.32 -11.28
N PHE A 52 5.21 -5.66 -10.23
CA PHE A 52 4.34 -4.48 -10.32
C PHE A 52 5.05 -3.29 -10.97
N PHE A 53 6.36 -3.12 -10.72
CA PHE A 53 7.13 -2.08 -11.39
C PHE A 53 7.15 -2.28 -12.91
N LEU A 54 7.44 -3.50 -13.37
CA LEU A 54 7.69 -3.79 -14.78
C LEU A 54 6.44 -4.08 -15.59
N PHE A 55 5.36 -4.55 -14.96
CA PHE A 55 4.20 -5.09 -15.65
C PHE A 55 3.49 -4.07 -16.55
N ASN A 56 3.28 -2.85 -16.08
CA ASN A 56 2.66 -1.81 -16.91
C ASN A 56 3.55 -1.44 -18.11
N LEU A 57 4.87 -1.41 -17.93
CA LEU A 57 5.83 -1.20 -19.03
C LEU A 57 5.89 -2.37 -20.01
N PHE A 58 5.62 -3.59 -19.56
CA PHE A 58 5.43 -4.75 -20.42
C PHE A 58 4.15 -4.64 -21.25
N LEU A 59 3.04 -4.17 -20.67
CA LEU A 59 1.80 -3.90 -21.42
C LEU A 59 2.00 -2.80 -22.47
N VAL A 60 2.81 -1.78 -22.17
CA VAL A 60 3.21 -0.73 -23.12
C VAL A 60 3.94 -1.33 -24.33
N ASP A 61 4.89 -2.23 -24.11
CA ASP A 61 5.63 -2.90 -25.20
C ASP A 61 4.74 -3.84 -26.03
N LEU A 62 3.67 -4.35 -25.44
CA LEU A 62 2.61 -5.11 -26.15
C LEU A 62 1.62 -4.19 -26.90
N HIS A 63 1.91 -2.89 -26.98
CA HIS A 63 1.09 -1.87 -27.63
C HIS A 63 -0.31 -1.65 -27.02
N PHE A 64 -0.51 -2.06 -25.77
CA PHE A 64 -1.72 -1.68 -25.05
C PHE A 64 -1.71 -0.18 -24.74
N ASN A 65 -2.88 0.45 -24.89
CA ASN A 65 -3.09 1.84 -24.55
C ASN A 65 -3.39 2.00 -23.05
N GLU A 66 -3.38 3.23 -22.57
CA GLU A 66 -3.62 3.58 -21.16
C GLU A 66 -5.01 3.15 -20.69
N ARG A 67 -6.00 3.09 -21.60
CA ARG A 67 -7.35 2.58 -21.31
C ARG A 67 -7.29 1.13 -20.80
N VAL A 68 -6.60 0.26 -21.51
CA VAL A 68 -6.48 -1.16 -21.12
C VAL A 68 -5.67 -1.28 -19.83
N ILE A 69 -4.56 -0.54 -19.70
CA ILE A 69 -3.75 -0.50 -18.48
C ILE A 69 -4.61 -0.06 -17.27
N GLY A 70 -5.46 0.94 -17.46
CA GLY A 70 -6.40 1.41 -16.43
C GLY A 70 -7.46 0.38 -16.06
N LEU A 71 -8.05 -0.30 -17.05
CA LEU A 71 -9.02 -1.38 -16.81
C LEU A 71 -8.40 -2.56 -16.08
N VAL A 72 -7.18 -2.95 -16.45
CA VAL A 72 -6.40 -4.01 -15.78
C VAL A 72 -6.07 -3.63 -14.33
N GLY A 73 -5.61 -2.39 -14.09
CA GLY A 73 -5.34 -1.88 -12.74
C GLY A 73 -6.60 -1.78 -11.88
N GLY A 74 -7.69 -1.27 -12.46
CA GLY A 74 -9.00 -1.20 -11.83
C GLY A 74 -9.55 -2.59 -11.47
N ALA A 75 -9.45 -3.56 -12.38
CA ALA A 75 -9.86 -4.94 -12.16
C ALA A 75 -9.05 -5.61 -11.03
N LEU A 76 -7.74 -5.38 -10.97
CA LEU A 76 -6.87 -5.87 -9.90
C LEU A 76 -7.32 -5.32 -8.54
N THR A 77 -7.58 -4.03 -8.44
CA THR A 77 -8.04 -3.36 -7.22
C THR A 77 -9.42 -3.87 -6.81
N LEU A 78 -10.36 -3.98 -7.75
CA LEU A 78 -11.70 -4.51 -7.49
C LEU A 78 -11.65 -5.97 -7.02
N GLY A 79 -10.80 -6.78 -7.64
CA GLY A 79 -10.55 -8.17 -7.23
C GLY A 79 -10.01 -8.24 -5.81
N SER A 80 -9.08 -7.36 -5.44
CA SER A 80 -8.52 -7.31 -4.09
C SER A 80 -9.60 -7.04 -3.04
N VAL A 81 -10.52 -6.12 -3.31
CA VAL A 81 -11.67 -5.86 -2.42
C VAL A 81 -12.60 -7.05 -2.32
N ALA A 82 -12.98 -7.62 -3.48
CA ALA A 82 -13.86 -8.78 -3.53
C ALA A 82 -13.27 -9.99 -2.78
N GLY A 83 -11.94 -10.15 -2.81
CA GLY A 83 -11.23 -11.22 -2.12
C GLY A 83 -11.07 -11.01 -0.61
N THR A 84 -11.04 -9.78 -0.13
CA THR A 84 -10.71 -9.47 1.28
C THR A 84 -11.70 -10.08 2.26
N LEU A 85 -13.00 -9.96 2.01
CA LEU A 85 -14.05 -10.51 2.89
C LEU A 85 -14.03 -12.05 2.92
N PRO A 86 -14.05 -12.75 1.77
CA PRO A 86 -13.92 -14.21 1.75
C PRO A 86 -12.62 -14.68 2.39
N ALA A 87 -11.49 -14.03 2.12
CA ALA A 87 -10.20 -14.39 2.70
C ALA A 87 -10.22 -14.32 4.23
N GLY A 88 -10.81 -13.27 4.82
CA GLY A 88 -10.95 -13.15 6.27
C GLY A 88 -11.83 -14.26 6.88
N TRP A 89 -12.91 -14.62 6.22
CA TRP A 89 -13.78 -15.70 6.67
C TRP A 89 -13.10 -17.08 6.55
N ILE A 90 -12.44 -17.34 5.41
CA ILE A 90 -11.70 -18.58 5.16
C ILE A 90 -10.54 -18.71 6.15
N ALA A 91 -9.80 -17.61 6.43
CA ALA A 91 -8.69 -17.59 7.39
C ALA A 91 -9.11 -18.09 8.79
N ARG A 92 -10.32 -17.73 9.24
CA ARG A 92 -10.86 -18.20 10.52
C ARG A 92 -11.23 -19.69 10.51
N ARG A 93 -11.62 -20.25 9.34
CA ARG A 93 -12.04 -21.66 9.22
C ARG A 93 -10.88 -22.62 9.00
N ILE A 94 -10.01 -22.33 8.05
CA ILE A 94 -8.93 -23.24 7.63
C ILE A 94 -7.55 -22.85 8.17
N GLY A 95 -7.45 -21.67 8.81
CA GLY A 95 -6.21 -21.15 9.38
C GLY A 95 -5.36 -20.36 8.37
N LEU A 96 -4.55 -19.46 8.92
CA LEU A 96 -3.71 -18.54 8.13
C LEU A 96 -2.67 -19.27 7.27
N ARG A 97 -2.11 -20.40 7.77
CA ARG A 97 -1.03 -21.12 7.08
C ARG A 97 -1.50 -21.66 5.72
N LEU A 98 -2.64 -22.37 5.69
CA LEU A 98 -3.14 -22.95 4.43
C LEU A 98 -3.52 -21.87 3.45
N LEU A 99 -4.10 -20.76 3.94
CA LEU A 99 -4.49 -19.63 3.11
C LEU A 99 -3.26 -18.94 2.52
N LEU A 100 -2.15 -18.81 3.27
CA LEU A 100 -0.87 -18.32 2.76
C LEU A 100 -0.30 -19.26 1.69
N PHE A 101 -0.38 -20.59 1.87
CA PHE A 101 0.03 -21.54 0.82
C PHE A 101 -0.76 -21.32 -0.48
N CYS A 102 -2.07 -21.14 -0.39
CA CYS A 102 -2.90 -20.81 -1.56
C CYS A 102 -2.44 -19.50 -2.22
N CYS A 103 -2.18 -18.46 -1.42
CA CYS A 103 -1.71 -17.17 -1.93
C CYS A 103 -0.38 -17.31 -2.68
N PHE A 104 0.62 -17.93 -2.05
CA PHE A 104 1.97 -18.06 -2.59
C PHE A 104 2.07 -19.02 -3.78
N THR A 105 1.06 -19.84 -3.99
CA THR A 105 0.95 -20.69 -5.18
C THR A 105 0.17 -19.99 -6.30
N LEU A 106 -1.02 -19.45 -5.99
CA LEU A 106 -1.92 -18.92 -7.01
C LEU A 106 -1.52 -17.51 -7.47
N ALA A 107 -0.98 -16.64 -6.60
CA ALA A 107 -0.59 -15.30 -7.02
C ALA A 107 0.54 -15.31 -8.06
N PRO A 108 1.66 -16.04 -7.88
CA PRO A 108 2.66 -16.21 -8.93
C PRO A 108 2.10 -16.89 -10.19
N LEU A 109 1.22 -17.89 -10.05
CA LEU A 109 0.60 -18.57 -11.19
C LEU A 109 -0.23 -17.61 -12.04
N PHE A 110 -1.09 -16.78 -11.42
CA PHE A 110 -1.81 -15.72 -12.14
C PHE A 110 -0.85 -14.65 -12.70
N GLY A 111 0.23 -14.33 -12.00
CA GLY A 111 1.28 -13.45 -12.49
C GLY A 111 1.89 -13.99 -13.82
N VAL A 112 2.29 -15.26 -13.84
CA VAL A 112 2.79 -15.93 -15.05
C VAL A 112 1.71 -15.97 -16.14
N ALA A 113 0.48 -16.36 -15.79
CA ALA A 113 -0.62 -16.40 -16.76
C ALA A 113 -0.82 -15.04 -17.46
N ARG A 114 -0.75 -13.93 -16.71
CA ARG A 114 -0.85 -12.57 -17.26
C ARG A 114 0.31 -12.20 -18.20
N THR A 115 1.47 -12.80 -18.06
CA THR A 115 2.59 -12.58 -19.00
C THR A 115 2.46 -13.40 -20.29
N LEU A 116 1.72 -14.50 -20.25
CA LEU A 116 1.53 -15.40 -21.39
C LEU A 116 0.29 -15.05 -22.21
N PHE A 117 -0.82 -14.73 -21.55
CA PHE A 117 -2.08 -14.37 -22.22
C PHE A 117 -2.13 -12.86 -22.50
N THR A 118 -1.92 -12.49 -23.77
CA THR A 118 -1.82 -11.08 -24.20
C THR A 118 -3.13 -10.47 -24.70
N GLN A 119 -4.25 -11.19 -24.60
CA GLN A 119 -5.57 -10.72 -25.01
C GLN A 119 -6.16 -9.77 -23.96
N GLU A 120 -6.81 -8.67 -24.38
CA GLU A 120 -7.38 -7.66 -23.47
C GLU A 120 -8.30 -8.25 -22.41
N PHE A 121 -9.29 -9.06 -22.82
CA PHE A 121 -10.24 -9.68 -21.89
C PHE A 121 -9.57 -10.64 -20.92
N ALA A 122 -8.57 -11.40 -21.38
CA ALA A 122 -7.81 -12.29 -20.51
C ALA A 122 -7.01 -11.49 -19.48
N GLN A 123 -6.40 -10.37 -19.87
CA GLN A 123 -5.67 -9.48 -18.94
C GLN A 123 -6.58 -8.93 -17.84
N ILE A 124 -7.78 -8.44 -18.19
CA ILE A 124 -8.74 -7.89 -17.24
C ILE A 124 -9.22 -9.00 -16.28
N GLY A 125 -9.64 -10.16 -16.80
CA GLY A 125 -10.11 -11.27 -15.99
C GLY A 125 -9.04 -11.85 -15.07
N LEU A 126 -7.83 -12.07 -15.58
CA LEU A 126 -6.70 -12.56 -14.79
C LEU A 126 -6.23 -11.52 -13.76
N ALA A 127 -6.32 -10.21 -14.06
CA ALA A 127 -6.03 -9.16 -13.10
C ALA A 127 -7.02 -9.19 -11.93
N PHE A 128 -8.31 -9.34 -12.19
CA PHE A 128 -9.32 -9.48 -11.15
C PHE A 128 -9.03 -10.70 -10.26
N LEU A 129 -8.77 -11.87 -10.84
CA LEU A 129 -8.45 -13.09 -10.10
C LEU A 129 -7.15 -12.95 -9.30
N ALA A 130 -6.12 -12.34 -9.90
CA ALA A 130 -4.87 -12.03 -9.20
C ALA A 130 -5.11 -11.11 -8.00
N GLY A 131 -5.97 -10.10 -8.16
CA GLY A 131 -6.38 -9.21 -7.06
C GLY A 131 -7.04 -9.97 -5.92
N VAL A 132 -7.99 -10.85 -6.22
CA VAL A 132 -8.65 -11.73 -5.23
C VAL A 132 -7.62 -12.53 -4.44
N VAL A 133 -6.63 -13.10 -5.11
CA VAL A 133 -5.61 -13.93 -4.45
C VAL A 133 -4.60 -13.09 -3.66
N VAL A 134 -4.14 -11.96 -4.21
CA VAL A 134 -3.17 -11.08 -3.52
C VAL A 134 -3.78 -10.47 -2.26
N SER A 135 -5.10 -10.24 -2.20
CA SER A 135 -5.77 -9.76 -1.00
C SER A 135 -5.57 -10.67 0.22
N ILE A 136 -5.34 -11.98 0.00
CA ILE A 136 -5.03 -12.95 1.05
C ILE A 136 -3.79 -12.54 1.84
N TRP A 137 -2.74 -12.07 1.13
CA TRP A 137 -1.54 -11.56 1.78
C TRP A 137 -1.87 -10.41 2.74
N GLY A 138 -2.62 -9.41 2.29
CA GLY A 138 -3.05 -8.28 3.11
C GLY A 138 -3.83 -8.68 4.36
N VAL A 139 -4.73 -9.68 4.22
CA VAL A 139 -5.54 -10.19 5.34
C VAL A 139 -4.70 -11.00 6.33
N CYS A 140 -3.75 -11.82 5.86
CA CYS A 140 -2.96 -12.72 6.70
C CYS A 140 -1.74 -12.05 7.33
N PHE A 141 -1.20 -10.99 6.72
CA PHE A 141 0.07 -10.38 7.06
C PHE A 141 0.12 -9.84 8.50
N LEU A 142 -0.81 -8.95 8.85
CA LEU A 142 -0.83 -8.33 10.19
C LEU A 142 -1.11 -9.33 11.32
N PRO A 143 -2.10 -10.24 11.19
CA PRO A 143 -2.33 -11.27 12.20
C PRO A 143 -1.16 -12.23 12.37
N ALA A 144 -0.45 -12.59 11.29
CA ALA A 144 0.72 -13.44 11.37
C ALA A 144 1.84 -12.79 12.18
N ILE A 145 2.15 -11.51 11.94
CA ILE A 145 3.15 -10.78 12.71
C ILE A 145 2.73 -10.68 14.18
N ALA A 146 1.47 -10.33 14.43
CA ALA A 146 0.96 -10.20 15.79
C ALA A 146 1.06 -11.51 16.58
N GLY A 147 0.76 -12.66 15.95
CA GLY A 147 0.87 -13.99 16.57
C GLY A 147 2.31 -14.48 16.80
N LEU A 148 3.30 -13.90 16.11
CA LEU A 148 4.73 -14.26 16.22
C LEU A 148 5.52 -13.34 17.15
N THR A 149 4.90 -12.28 17.64
CA THR A 149 5.53 -11.21 18.42
C THR A 149 4.82 -11.00 19.75
N THR A 150 5.57 -10.56 20.75
CA THR A 150 5.04 -10.08 22.03
C THR A 150 4.73 -8.58 21.96
N GLU A 151 3.96 -8.04 22.89
CA GLU A 151 3.67 -6.59 22.92
C GLU A 151 4.94 -5.73 22.93
N ARG A 152 5.99 -6.19 23.63
CA ARG A 152 7.26 -5.47 23.77
C ARG A 152 8.09 -5.40 22.49
N ASN A 153 8.07 -6.44 21.64
CA ASN A 153 8.88 -6.49 20.42
C ASN A 153 8.07 -6.30 19.14
N ARG A 154 6.74 -6.19 19.23
CA ARG A 154 5.81 -6.04 18.10
C ARG A 154 6.11 -4.81 17.24
N SER A 155 6.35 -3.66 17.86
CA SER A 155 6.68 -2.43 17.15
C SER A 155 7.98 -2.58 16.32
N SER A 156 9.01 -3.19 16.92
CA SER A 156 10.28 -3.45 16.21
C SER A 156 10.12 -4.43 15.05
N ALA A 157 9.27 -5.45 15.21
CA ALA A 157 8.97 -6.42 14.17
C ALA A 157 8.25 -5.76 12.98
N PHE A 158 7.24 -4.94 13.23
CA PHE A 158 6.56 -4.18 12.18
C PHE A 158 7.52 -3.24 11.46
N SER A 159 8.32 -2.47 12.20
CA SER A 159 9.31 -1.56 11.62
C SER A 159 10.29 -2.29 10.70
N LEU A 160 10.78 -3.47 11.12
CA LEU A 160 11.71 -4.26 10.33
C LEU A 160 11.08 -4.77 9.02
N ILE A 161 9.86 -5.33 9.09
CA ILE A 161 9.18 -5.84 7.89
C ILE A 161 8.82 -4.71 6.94
N PHE A 162 8.29 -3.58 7.43
CA PHE A 162 8.01 -2.43 6.57
C PHE A 162 9.27 -1.84 5.94
N SER A 163 10.39 -1.80 6.67
CA SER A 163 11.67 -1.36 6.11
C SER A 163 12.15 -2.27 4.98
N VAL A 164 11.94 -3.59 5.14
CA VAL A 164 12.27 -4.57 4.09
C VAL A 164 11.36 -4.40 2.89
N SER A 165 10.05 -4.21 3.06
CA SER A 165 9.12 -3.99 1.94
C SER A 165 9.51 -2.73 1.12
N ILE A 166 9.92 -1.65 1.79
CA ILE A 166 10.42 -0.45 1.11
C ILE A 166 11.76 -0.73 0.41
N GLY A 167 12.67 -1.41 1.11
CA GLY A 167 13.99 -1.78 0.56
C GLY A 167 13.88 -2.70 -0.65
N THR A 168 13.02 -3.71 -0.60
CA THR A 168 12.77 -4.62 -1.74
C THR A 168 12.13 -3.89 -2.91
N SER A 169 11.23 -2.93 -2.67
CA SER A 169 10.65 -2.09 -3.72
C SER A 169 11.69 -1.22 -4.40
N ALA A 170 12.60 -0.59 -3.62
CA ALA A 170 13.70 0.21 -4.15
C ALA A 170 14.69 -0.65 -4.95
N LEU A 171 15.11 -1.80 -4.40
CA LEU A 171 16.00 -2.75 -5.08
C LEU A 171 15.35 -3.33 -6.34
N GLY A 172 14.06 -3.66 -6.29
CA GLY A 172 13.29 -4.16 -7.43
C GLY A 172 13.29 -3.17 -8.59
N GLY A 173 13.09 -1.89 -8.32
CA GLY A 173 13.16 -0.82 -9.32
C GLY A 173 14.54 -0.72 -9.97
N LEU A 174 15.63 -0.71 -9.17
CA LEU A 174 17.00 -0.68 -9.67
C LEU A 174 17.33 -1.91 -10.53
N ILE A 175 17.07 -3.11 -10.01
CA ILE A 175 17.37 -4.36 -10.71
C ILE A 175 16.60 -4.40 -12.04
N CYS A 176 15.29 -4.15 -12.02
CA CYS A 176 14.48 -4.13 -13.24
C CYS A 176 14.92 -3.10 -14.26
N GLY A 177 15.37 -1.94 -13.78
CA GLY A 177 15.84 -0.87 -14.65
C GLY A 177 17.11 -1.25 -15.41
N TYR A 178 18.10 -1.82 -14.71
CA TYR A 178 19.43 -2.10 -15.27
C TYR A 178 19.58 -3.53 -15.83
N LEU A 179 18.76 -4.49 -15.41
CA LEU A 179 18.90 -5.89 -15.82
C LEU A 179 18.87 -6.10 -17.35
N PRO A 180 18.01 -5.41 -18.14
CA PRO A 180 18.05 -5.51 -19.60
C PRO A 180 19.39 -5.05 -20.20
N ASP A 181 19.98 -3.99 -19.63
CA ASP A 181 21.27 -3.48 -20.10
C ASP A 181 22.40 -4.44 -19.75
N TRP A 182 22.39 -5.03 -18.57
CA TRP A 182 23.36 -6.06 -18.16
C TRP A 182 23.26 -7.34 -19.02
N LEU A 183 22.05 -7.78 -19.34
CA LEU A 183 21.85 -8.94 -20.23
C LEU A 183 22.36 -8.67 -21.65
N ARG A 184 22.17 -7.45 -22.18
CA ARG A 184 22.74 -7.09 -23.47
C ARG A 184 24.26 -7.06 -23.45
N MET A 185 24.88 -6.51 -22.40
CA MET A 185 26.33 -6.52 -22.22
C MET A 185 26.89 -7.94 -22.12
N ALA A 186 26.12 -8.89 -21.56
CA ALA A 186 26.45 -10.29 -21.49
C ALA A 186 26.25 -11.06 -22.82
N GLY A 187 25.90 -10.38 -23.92
CA GLY A 187 25.76 -10.98 -25.25
C GLY A 187 24.38 -11.59 -25.54
N HIS A 188 23.38 -11.38 -24.67
CA HIS A 188 22.02 -11.88 -24.90
C HIS A 188 21.21 -10.86 -25.69
N ALA A 189 21.13 -11.06 -27.01
CA ALA A 189 20.36 -10.22 -27.97
C ALA A 189 18.86 -10.57 -27.94
N MET A 190 18.18 -10.41 -26.80
CA MET A 190 16.74 -10.60 -26.70
C MET A 190 16.00 -9.30 -27.01
N GLN A 191 14.82 -9.41 -27.63
CA GLN A 191 13.95 -8.25 -27.86
C GLN A 191 13.40 -7.69 -26.51
N GLY A 192 13.10 -6.38 -26.47
CA GLY A 192 12.70 -5.71 -25.22
C GLY A 192 11.47 -6.35 -24.54
N VAL A 193 10.48 -6.80 -25.31
CA VAL A 193 9.27 -7.49 -24.81
C VAL A 193 9.64 -8.84 -24.17
N GLU A 194 10.51 -9.62 -24.84
CA GLU A 194 10.91 -10.95 -24.34
C GLU A 194 11.72 -10.86 -23.05
N ILE A 195 12.64 -9.91 -22.98
CA ILE A 195 13.41 -9.68 -21.72
C ILE A 195 12.46 -9.36 -20.57
N LYS A 196 11.51 -8.43 -20.78
CA LYS A 196 10.53 -8.07 -19.74
C LYS A 196 9.67 -9.27 -19.35
N ARG A 197 9.23 -10.08 -20.31
CA ARG A 197 8.48 -11.31 -20.06
C ARG A 197 9.24 -12.27 -19.16
N TRP A 198 10.50 -12.54 -19.46
CA TRP A 198 11.33 -13.41 -18.64
C TRP A 198 11.58 -12.86 -17.25
N ILE A 199 11.83 -11.57 -17.11
CA ILE A 199 11.97 -10.92 -15.80
C ILE A 199 10.70 -11.09 -14.98
N LEU A 200 9.52 -10.90 -15.58
CA LEU A 200 8.24 -11.08 -14.90
C LEU A 200 8.00 -12.54 -14.48
N ILE A 201 8.34 -13.51 -15.32
CA ILE A 201 8.23 -14.94 -14.96
C ILE A 201 9.19 -15.30 -13.82
N VAL A 202 10.45 -14.85 -13.90
CA VAL A 202 11.45 -15.07 -12.85
C VAL A 202 11.02 -14.39 -11.54
N SER A 203 10.45 -13.18 -11.59
CA SER A 203 9.95 -12.51 -10.41
C SER A 203 8.80 -13.27 -9.73
N CYS A 204 7.91 -13.87 -10.51
CA CYS A 204 6.88 -14.79 -9.99
C CYS A 204 7.51 -16.03 -9.35
N GLY A 205 8.56 -16.56 -9.96
CA GLY A 205 9.35 -17.68 -9.40
C GLY A 205 9.98 -17.29 -8.05
N ILE A 206 10.57 -16.11 -7.95
CA ILE A 206 11.12 -15.58 -6.69
C ILE A 206 10.02 -15.45 -5.63
N ALA A 207 8.86 -14.90 -5.98
CA ALA A 207 7.74 -14.82 -5.04
C ALA A 207 7.30 -16.21 -4.56
N ALA A 208 7.26 -17.22 -5.47
CA ALA A 208 6.92 -18.59 -5.14
C ALA A 208 7.98 -19.28 -4.24
N LEU A 209 9.27 -18.86 -4.28
CA LEU A 209 10.28 -19.35 -3.35
C LEU A 209 9.92 -19.11 -1.88
N GLY A 210 9.05 -18.16 -1.59
CA GLY A 210 8.47 -17.97 -0.25
C GLY A 210 7.74 -19.19 0.29
N LEU A 211 7.31 -20.14 -0.57
CA LEU A 211 6.76 -21.44 -0.16
C LEU A 211 7.77 -22.29 0.61
N VAL A 212 9.06 -22.16 0.33
CA VAL A 212 10.13 -22.95 0.99
C VAL A 212 10.18 -22.62 2.49
N PRO A 213 10.42 -21.38 2.92
CA PRO A 213 10.36 -21.04 4.35
C PRO A 213 8.94 -21.22 4.93
N LEU A 214 7.88 -21.00 4.13
CA LEU A 214 6.51 -21.23 4.58
C LEU A 214 6.23 -22.70 4.90
N SER A 215 6.87 -23.66 4.23
CA SER A 215 6.75 -25.08 4.55
C SER A 215 7.27 -25.43 5.93
N ALA A 216 8.37 -24.80 6.36
CA ALA A 216 8.95 -24.93 7.69
C ALA A 216 8.21 -24.12 8.77
N PHE A 217 7.24 -23.29 8.37
CA PHE A 217 6.55 -22.35 9.23
C PHE A 217 5.41 -23.03 9.99
N ARG A 218 5.48 -22.98 11.31
CA ARG A 218 4.39 -23.39 12.19
C ARG A 218 3.81 -22.15 12.86
N LEU A 219 2.65 -21.71 12.40
CA LEU A 219 1.88 -20.73 13.15
C LEU A 219 1.35 -21.38 14.44
N PRO A 220 1.42 -20.69 15.57
CA PRO A 220 0.59 -21.06 16.72
C PRO A 220 -0.85 -21.19 16.23
N PRO A 221 -1.63 -22.17 16.74
CA PRO A 221 -3.05 -22.26 16.41
C PRO A 221 -3.66 -20.87 16.68
N ALA A 222 -4.45 -20.38 15.72
CA ALA A 222 -5.13 -19.11 15.89
C ALA A 222 -5.78 -19.14 17.28
N GLN A 223 -5.39 -18.22 18.15
CA GLN A 223 -6.15 -17.98 19.36
C GLN A 223 -7.54 -17.65 18.84
N ARG A 224 -8.46 -18.62 18.95
CA ARG A 224 -9.88 -18.34 18.78
C ARG A 224 -10.11 -17.22 19.76
N GLU A 225 -10.27 -16.00 19.25
CA GLU A 225 -10.91 -15.00 20.10
C GLU A 225 -12.14 -15.69 20.67
N PRO A 226 -12.29 -15.69 21.99
CA PRO A 226 -13.50 -16.28 22.55
C PRO A 226 -14.66 -15.68 21.75
N GLU A 227 -15.52 -16.52 21.20
CA GLU A 227 -16.84 -16.13 20.73
C GLU A 227 -17.61 -15.58 21.95
N GLY A 228 -17.04 -14.56 22.53
CA GLY A 228 -17.44 -13.91 23.74
C GLY A 228 -18.18 -12.64 23.43
N ARG A 229 -19.48 -12.82 23.60
CA ARG A 229 -20.56 -11.85 23.58
C ARG A 229 -21.16 -11.59 22.20
N GLU A 230 -21.84 -12.56 21.68
CA GLU A 230 -23.20 -12.32 21.26
C GLU A 230 -24.00 -11.73 22.43
N ASP A 231 -23.74 -10.48 22.81
CA ASP A 231 -24.79 -9.65 23.34
C ASP A 231 -25.81 -9.58 22.20
N GLY A 232 -26.96 -10.25 22.38
CA GLY A 232 -28.02 -10.44 21.38
C GLY A 232 -28.70 -9.17 20.84
N GLN A 233 -27.95 -8.09 20.77
CA GLN A 233 -28.23 -6.89 20.03
C GLN A 233 -27.39 -6.95 18.74
N GLY A 234 -28.00 -7.51 17.67
CA GLY A 234 -27.45 -7.38 16.32
C GLY A 234 -26.93 -5.96 16.07
N PRO A 235 -25.90 -5.78 15.22
CA PRO A 235 -25.22 -4.51 15.08
C PRO A 235 -26.21 -3.41 14.70
N ARG A 236 -26.72 -2.66 15.66
CA ARG A 236 -27.40 -1.39 15.42
C ARG A 236 -26.33 -0.38 15.05
N TRP A 237 -25.85 -0.51 13.81
CA TRP A 237 -24.92 0.42 13.22
C TRP A 237 -25.61 1.79 13.05
N LYS A 238 -25.48 2.64 14.03
CA LYS A 238 -25.73 4.07 13.82
C LYS A 238 -24.45 4.62 13.18
N ILE A 239 -24.46 4.76 11.86
CA ILE A 239 -23.36 5.44 11.15
C ILE A 239 -23.21 6.81 11.77
N GLN A 240 -22.04 7.05 12.36
CA GLN A 240 -21.79 8.32 13.04
C GLN A 240 -21.75 9.46 12.00
N PRO A 241 -22.24 10.66 12.34
CA PRO A 241 -22.20 11.82 11.43
C PRO A 241 -20.80 12.16 10.94
N PHE A 242 -19.77 11.86 11.75
CA PHE A 242 -18.37 11.99 11.35
C PHE A 242 -18.02 11.08 10.18
N LEU A 243 -18.36 9.79 10.25
CA LEU A 243 -18.05 8.82 9.18
C LEU A 243 -18.75 9.16 7.87
N LEU A 244 -19.99 9.67 7.91
CA LEU A 244 -20.72 10.11 6.71
C LEU A 244 -20.00 11.21 5.95
N ARG A 245 -19.22 12.05 6.63
CA ARG A 245 -18.46 13.15 6.02
C ARG A 245 -17.03 12.71 5.68
N PHE A 246 -16.43 11.91 6.54
CA PHE A 246 -15.05 11.48 6.41
C PHE A 246 -14.84 10.43 5.31
N LEU A 247 -15.70 9.41 5.24
CA LEU A 247 -15.56 8.32 4.27
C LEU A 247 -15.58 8.79 2.82
N PRO A 248 -16.55 9.63 2.37
CA PRO A 248 -16.54 10.15 1.00
C PRO A 248 -15.30 10.98 0.71
N ALA A 249 -14.89 11.86 1.62
CA ALA A 249 -13.72 12.71 1.42
C ALA A 249 -12.43 11.89 1.32
N MET A 250 -12.28 10.86 2.16
CA MET A 250 -11.14 9.95 2.11
C MET A 250 -11.14 9.09 0.84
N ALA A 251 -12.31 8.61 0.41
CA ALA A 251 -12.44 7.79 -0.79
C ALA A 251 -12.18 8.62 -2.07
N LEU A 252 -12.61 9.88 -2.11
CA LEU A 252 -12.28 10.80 -3.20
C LEU A 252 -10.77 11.09 -3.25
N TRP A 253 -10.11 11.26 -2.10
CA TRP A 253 -8.66 11.38 -2.06
C TRP A 253 -7.94 10.12 -2.57
N ALA A 254 -8.42 8.95 -2.18
CA ALA A 254 -7.91 7.70 -2.70
C ALA A 254 -8.09 7.57 -4.23
N ALA A 255 -9.20 8.07 -4.77
CA ALA A 255 -9.44 8.14 -6.21
C ALA A 255 -8.44 9.08 -6.92
N VAL A 256 -8.13 10.24 -6.33
CA VAL A 256 -7.09 11.16 -6.85
C VAL A 256 -5.76 10.42 -7.01
N LEU A 257 -5.31 9.72 -5.97
CA LEU A 257 -4.04 8.99 -6.00
C LEU A 257 -4.05 7.88 -7.05
N ALA A 258 -5.13 7.14 -7.14
CA ALA A 258 -5.30 6.04 -8.09
C ALA A 258 -5.42 6.50 -9.55
N SER A 259 -5.74 7.78 -9.78
CA SER A 259 -5.83 8.33 -11.13
C SER A 259 -4.48 8.51 -11.82
N PHE A 260 -3.37 8.66 -11.09
CA PHE A 260 -2.05 8.85 -11.69
C PHE A 260 -1.00 7.81 -11.27
N THR A 261 -0.98 7.39 -10.00
CA THR A 261 0.08 6.50 -9.47
C THR A 261 0.31 5.24 -10.32
N PRO A 262 -0.73 4.51 -10.82
CA PRO A 262 -0.52 3.33 -11.67
C PRO A 262 0.05 3.64 -13.05
N PHE A 263 -0.07 4.87 -13.52
CA PHE A 263 0.39 5.32 -14.84
C PHE A 263 1.75 6.03 -14.78
N ALA A 264 2.29 6.27 -13.60
CA ALA A 264 3.49 7.07 -13.43
C ALA A 264 4.70 6.54 -14.22
N ASN A 265 4.94 5.22 -14.21
CA ASN A 265 6.00 4.59 -15.00
C ASN A 265 5.72 4.66 -16.51
N VAL A 266 4.46 4.58 -16.93
CA VAL A 266 4.03 4.71 -18.32
C VAL A 266 4.23 6.16 -18.79
N TYR A 267 3.86 7.14 -17.97
CA TYR A 267 4.11 8.56 -18.21
C TYR A 267 5.60 8.86 -18.42
N LEU A 268 6.46 8.36 -17.50
CA LEU A 268 7.91 8.54 -17.63
C LEU A 268 8.46 7.90 -18.93
N ALA A 269 7.90 6.75 -19.35
CA ALA A 269 8.35 6.03 -20.53
C ALA A 269 7.84 6.63 -21.84
N ARG A 270 6.53 6.94 -21.94
CA ARG A 270 5.87 7.36 -23.18
C ARG A 270 5.89 8.87 -23.40
N ASP A 271 5.62 9.66 -22.36
CA ASP A 271 5.49 11.10 -22.48
C ASP A 271 6.85 11.80 -22.33
N LEU A 272 7.65 11.37 -21.36
CA LEU A 272 8.99 11.94 -21.13
C LEU A 272 10.12 11.18 -21.83
N HIS A 273 9.83 10.06 -22.51
CA HIS A 273 10.79 9.24 -23.24
C HIS A 273 12.03 8.83 -22.44
N ILE A 274 11.84 8.59 -21.12
CA ILE A 274 12.91 8.21 -20.19
C ILE A 274 13.22 6.72 -20.36
N SER A 275 14.50 6.35 -20.44
CA SER A 275 14.93 4.96 -20.52
C SER A 275 14.54 4.15 -19.28
N LEU A 276 14.34 2.84 -19.44
CA LEU A 276 13.94 1.94 -18.37
C LEU A 276 14.89 1.98 -17.16
N SER A 277 16.19 2.05 -17.41
CA SER A 277 17.20 2.15 -16.35
C SER A 277 17.06 3.42 -15.50
N LYS A 278 16.77 4.56 -16.15
CA LYS A 278 16.50 5.82 -15.44
C LYS A 278 15.16 5.78 -14.71
N ILE A 279 14.11 5.16 -15.28
CA ILE A 279 12.81 4.98 -14.61
C ILE A 279 13.00 4.13 -13.34
N GLY A 280 13.76 3.04 -13.41
CA GLY A 280 14.08 2.21 -12.26
C GLY A 280 14.80 2.99 -11.16
N LEU A 281 15.77 3.84 -11.54
CA LEU A 281 16.46 4.70 -10.58
C LEU A 281 15.50 5.72 -9.95
N ILE A 282 14.67 6.39 -10.75
CA ILE A 282 13.67 7.37 -10.26
C ILE A 282 12.71 6.72 -9.25
N PHE A 283 12.20 5.53 -9.56
CA PHE A 283 11.33 4.79 -8.64
C PHE A 283 12.05 4.43 -7.33
N SER A 284 13.29 3.99 -7.41
CA SER A 284 14.07 3.63 -6.23
C SER A 284 14.36 4.86 -5.35
N VAL A 285 14.72 5.98 -5.97
CA VAL A 285 14.89 7.26 -5.26
C VAL A 285 13.56 7.72 -4.66
N ALA A 286 12.45 7.57 -5.39
CA ALA A 286 11.12 7.92 -4.90
C ALA A 286 10.76 7.16 -3.60
N GLN A 287 11.08 5.87 -3.49
CA GLN A 287 10.85 5.09 -2.27
C GLN A 287 11.65 5.61 -1.08
N VAL A 288 12.91 5.98 -1.30
CA VAL A 288 13.75 6.55 -0.24
C VAL A 288 13.24 7.92 0.20
N VAL A 289 12.93 8.80 -0.77
CA VAL A 289 12.38 10.15 -0.49
C VAL A 289 11.05 10.06 0.23
N GLN A 290 10.16 9.16 -0.22
CA GLN A 290 8.88 8.89 0.42
C GLN A 290 9.04 8.48 1.89
N LEU A 291 9.97 7.55 2.18
CA LEU A 291 10.26 7.15 3.55
C LEU A 291 10.70 8.35 4.40
N GLY A 292 11.64 9.17 3.88
CA GLY A 292 12.13 10.37 4.57
C GLY A 292 10.99 11.37 4.86
N VAL A 293 10.13 11.62 3.89
CA VAL A 293 9.00 12.57 4.03
C VAL A 293 7.93 12.06 4.99
N VAL A 294 7.63 10.75 4.98
CA VAL A 294 6.69 10.14 5.94
C VAL A 294 7.22 10.25 7.38
N LEU A 295 8.53 10.11 7.59
CA LEU A 295 9.14 10.32 8.91
C LEU A 295 9.04 11.77 9.40
N LEU A 296 8.94 12.75 8.50
CA LEU A 296 8.73 14.16 8.85
C LEU A 296 7.26 14.51 9.15
N THR A 297 6.32 13.63 8.84
CA THR A 297 4.86 13.85 9.02
C THR A 297 4.49 14.28 10.44
N PRO A 298 4.98 13.64 11.54
CA PRO A 298 4.62 14.05 12.90
C PRO A 298 5.06 15.48 13.24
N PHE A 299 6.17 15.95 12.65
CA PHE A 299 6.67 17.31 12.86
C PHE A 299 5.75 18.33 12.18
N VAL A 300 5.33 18.05 10.93
CA VAL A 300 4.39 18.92 10.20
C VAL A 300 3.04 19.00 10.91
N PHE A 301 2.49 17.86 11.34
CA PHE A 301 1.20 17.81 12.02
C PHE A 301 1.22 18.45 13.41
N ARG A 302 2.35 18.43 14.11
CA ARG A 302 2.50 19.18 15.38
C ARG A 302 2.48 20.69 15.17
N ARG A 303 3.03 21.19 14.07
CA ARG A 303 3.06 22.63 13.77
C ARG A 303 1.76 23.17 13.19
N LEU A 304 1.15 22.45 12.26
CA LEU A 304 -0.03 22.91 11.54
C LEU A 304 -1.35 22.45 12.16
N GLY A 305 -1.31 21.46 13.07
CA GLY A 305 -2.48 20.73 13.52
C GLY A 305 -2.83 19.57 12.56
N LEU A 306 -3.59 18.58 13.05
CA LEU A 306 -3.84 17.34 12.31
C LEU A 306 -4.62 17.59 11.01
N VAL A 307 -5.78 18.24 11.08
CA VAL A 307 -6.65 18.49 9.91
C VAL A 307 -5.99 19.45 8.93
N SER A 308 -5.45 20.57 9.43
CA SER A 308 -4.76 21.55 8.58
C SER A 308 -3.51 20.99 7.93
N GLY A 309 -2.78 20.11 8.63
CA GLY A 309 -1.61 19.40 8.09
C GLY A 309 -2.00 18.43 6.97
N ILE A 310 -3.12 17.68 7.12
CA ILE A 310 -3.64 16.82 6.06
C ILE A 310 -3.99 17.66 4.82
N VAL A 311 -4.76 18.74 5.00
CA VAL A 311 -5.14 19.64 3.89
C VAL A 311 -3.92 20.27 3.22
N ALA A 312 -2.94 20.72 3.98
CA ALA A 312 -1.72 21.31 3.44
C ALA A 312 -0.92 20.30 2.59
N THR A 313 -0.79 19.05 3.04
CA THR A 313 -0.11 18.00 2.27
C THR A 313 -0.89 17.62 1.01
N GLN A 314 -2.21 17.59 1.05
CA GLN A 314 -3.07 17.34 -0.11
C GLN A 314 -2.96 18.49 -1.14
N ILE A 315 -2.96 19.74 -0.69
CA ILE A 315 -2.74 20.91 -1.57
C ILE A 315 -1.34 20.86 -2.19
N ALA A 316 -0.32 20.58 -1.40
CA ALA A 316 1.06 20.45 -1.92
C ALA A 316 1.17 19.35 -2.98
N THR A 317 0.49 18.21 -2.78
CA THR A 317 0.40 17.13 -3.77
C THR A 317 -0.30 17.61 -5.05
N SER A 318 -1.41 18.35 -4.93
CA SER A 318 -2.14 18.93 -6.06
C SER A 318 -1.29 19.92 -6.86
N VAL A 319 -0.57 20.82 -6.17
CA VAL A 319 0.34 21.79 -6.80
C VAL A 319 1.49 21.07 -7.52
N SER A 320 2.08 20.04 -6.91
CA SER A 320 3.13 19.24 -7.56
C SER A 320 2.63 18.56 -8.83
N LEU A 321 1.39 18.06 -8.82
CA LEU A 321 0.76 17.43 -9.99
C LEU A 321 0.43 18.45 -11.08
N ALA A 322 -0.08 19.63 -10.71
CA ALA A 322 -0.33 20.72 -11.66
C ALA A 322 0.97 21.22 -12.30
N ALA A 323 2.03 21.38 -11.51
CA ALA A 323 3.34 21.76 -12.02
C ALA A 323 3.90 20.70 -12.97
N LEU A 324 3.74 19.41 -12.65
CA LEU A 324 4.14 18.29 -13.51
C LEU A 324 3.43 18.32 -14.87
N ALA A 325 2.16 18.72 -14.88
CA ALA A 325 1.37 18.83 -16.11
C ALA A 325 1.80 20.00 -17.02
N LEU A 326 2.28 21.08 -16.43
CA LEU A 326 2.57 22.33 -17.16
C LEU A 326 4.04 22.46 -17.60
N LEU A 327 4.94 21.73 -16.94
CA LEU A 327 6.38 21.87 -17.16
C LEU A 327 6.91 20.72 -18.04
N HIS A 328 7.53 21.08 -19.16
CA HIS A 328 7.99 20.13 -20.17
C HIS A 328 9.50 19.78 -20.04
N ASP A 329 10.22 20.41 -19.11
CA ASP A 329 11.63 20.05 -18.84
C ASP A 329 11.69 18.72 -18.08
N VAL A 330 12.39 17.72 -18.66
CA VAL A 330 12.49 16.36 -18.14
C VAL A 330 13.10 16.33 -16.74
N ARG A 331 14.11 17.19 -16.45
CA ARG A 331 14.78 17.19 -15.14
C ARG A 331 13.85 17.71 -14.05
N LEU A 332 13.12 18.78 -14.38
CA LEU A 332 12.15 19.37 -13.48
C LEU A 332 10.94 18.45 -13.28
N ALA A 333 10.48 17.78 -14.33
CA ALA A 333 9.42 16.78 -14.25
C ALA A 333 9.79 15.61 -13.32
N VAL A 334 11.03 15.14 -13.34
CA VAL A 334 11.51 14.12 -12.40
C VAL A 334 11.47 14.61 -10.96
N VAL A 335 11.93 15.83 -10.69
CA VAL A 335 11.89 16.42 -9.32
C VAL A 335 10.45 16.58 -8.85
N LEU A 336 9.53 17.04 -9.71
CA LEU A 336 8.12 17.19 -9.40
C LEU A 336 7.43 15.84 -9.17
N TYR A 337 7.79 14.82 -9.96
CA TYR A 337 7.33 13.46 -9.74
C TYR A 337 7.80 12.90 -8.37
N LEU A 338 9.06 13.11 -8.01
CA LEU A 338 9.57 12.71 -6.69
C LEU A 338 8.82 13.44 -5.56
N SER A 339 8.56 14.73 -5.74
CA SER A 339 7.79 15.55 -4.78
C SER A 339 6.35 15.02 -4.66
N PHE A 340 5.67 14.78 -5.78
CA PHE A 340 4.34 14.18 -5.81
C PHE A 340 4.33 12.82 -5.11
N SER A 341 5.27 11.92 -5.47
CA SER A 341 5.38 10.57 -4.91
C SER A 341 5.59 10.57 -3.40
N ALA A 342 6.34 11.52 -2.88
CA ALA A 342 6.57 11.66 -1.45
C ALA A 342 5.36 12.25 -0.71
N LEU A 343 4.81 13.36 -1.21
CA LEU A 343 3.73 14.11 -0.56
C LEU A 343 2.42 13.32 -0.51
N GLN A 344 2.10 12.51 -1.53
CA GLN A 344 0.88 11.71 -1.56
C GLN A 344 0.72 10.77 -0.36
N TRP A 345 1.82 10.23 0.15
CA TRP A 345 1.81 9.33 1.30
C TRP A 345 1.84 10.04 2.64
N MET A 346 2.23 11.32 2.66
CA MET A 346 2.35 12.10 3.88
C MET A 346 1.00 12.32 4.58
N SER A 347 -0.09 12.40 3.83
CA SER A 347 -1.45 12.57 4.38
C SER A 347 -1.97 11.30 5.07
N SER A 348 -1.51 10.11 4.67
CA SER A 348 -2.08 8.81 5.09
C SER A 348 -2.03 8.58 6.60
N PRO A 349 -0.89 8.78 7.31
CA PRO A 349 -0.85 8.60 8.76
C PRO A 349 -1.83 9.53 9.50
N GLY A 350 -1.99 10.76 9.00
CA GLY A 350 -2.95 11.73 9.56
C GLY A 350 -4.40 11.29 9.38
N LEU A 351 -4.76 10.80 8.19
CA LEU A 351 -6.09 10.32 7.88
C LEU A 351 -6.47 9.12 8.77
N TYR A 352 -5.58 8.15 8.93
CA TYR A 352 -5.84 6.99 9.79
C TYR A 352 -5.86 7.38 11.27
N ASN A 353 -5.01 8.30 11.71
CA ASN A 353 -5.06 8.82 13.08
C ASN A 353 -6.40 9.50 13.36
N LEU A 354 -6.87 10.36 12.45
CA LEU A 354 -8.13 11.05 12.57
C LEU A 354 -9.32 10.06 12.60
N LEU A 355 -9.32 9.04 11.74
CA LEU A 355 -10.32 7.98 11.75
C LEU A 355 -10.37 7.27 13.10
N MET A 356 -9.22 6.83 13.62
CA MET A 356 -9.14 6.06 14.86
C MET A 356 -9.45 6.89 16.11
N SER A 357 -9.04 8.16 16.14
CA SER A 357 -9.29 9.05 17.28
C SER A 357 -10.75 9.49 17.41
N ARG A 358 -11.49 9.56 16.27
CA ARG A 358 -12.90 9.99 16.23
C ARG A 358 -13.90 8.85 16.23
N THR A 359 -13.42 7.60 16.13
CA THR A 359 -14.28 6.41 16.13
C THR A 359 -14.17 5.71 17.48
N PRO A 360 -15.30 5.41 18.18
CA PRO A 360 -15.28 4.61 19.40
C PRO A 360 -14.59 3.27 19.21
N GLU A 361 -13.96 2.75 20.23
CA GLU A 361 -13.16 1.51 20.13
C GLU A 361 -13.91 0.33 19.54
N ARG A 362 -15.16 0.13 19.96
CA ARG A 362 -16.04 -0.94 19.47
C ARG A 362 -16.29 -0.87 17.95
N ASP A 363 -16.26 0.34 17.35
CA ASP A 363 -16.63 0.56 15.96
C ASP A 363 -15.39 0.75 15.03
N ARG A 364 -14.16 0.82 15.59
CA ARG A 364 -12.92 1.10 14.83
C ARG A 364 -12.65 0.08 13.73
N SER A 365 -12.83 -1.21 14.02
CA SER A 365 -12.61 -2.28 13.04
C SER A 365 -13.55 -2.15 11.85
N ALA A 366 -14.80 -1.88 12.12
CA ALA A 366 -15.82 -1.73 11.12
C ALA A 366 -15.66 -0.43 10.30
N ALA A 367 -15.28 0.69 10.95
CA ALA A 367 -14.96 1.94 10.26
C ALA A 367 -13.74 1.78 9.34
N ALA A 368 -12.70 1.06 9.79
CA ALA A 368 -11.55 0.74 8.96
C ALA A 368 -11.93 -0.12 7.74
N ALA A 369 -12.75 -1.16 7.93
CA ALA A 369 -13.22 -2.01 6.84
C ALA A 369 -14.05 -1.23 5.80
N MET A 370 -14.96 -0.35 6.24
CA MET A 370 -15.72 0.54 5.34
C MET A 370 -14.81 1.49 4.58
N THR A 371 -13.82 2.06 5.27
CA THR A 371 -12.84 2.97 4.64
C THR A 371 -12.09 2.23 3.52
N LEU A 372 -11.58 1.04 3.80
CA LEU A 372 -10.87 0.23 2.80
C LEU A 372 -11.77 -0.11 1.61
N PHE A 373 -13.01 -0.52 1.89
CA PHE A 373 -13.98 -0.84 0.83
C PHE A 373 -14.30 0.38 -0.04
N CYS A 374 -14.69 1.51 0.56
CA CYS A 374 -15.02 2.73 -0.17
C CYS A 374 -13.82 3.25 -0.99
N ASN A 375 -12.62 3.26 -0.39
CA ASN A 375 -11.41 3.67 -1.08
C ASN A 375 -11.16 2.81 -2.31
N ALA A 376 -11.23 1.49 -2.18
CA ALA A 376 -10.87 0.61 -3.25
C ALA A 376 -11.90 0.58 -4.39
N VAL A 377 -13.19 0.75 -4.10
CA VAL A 377 -14.23 0.92 -5.14
C VAL A 377 -13.96 2.18 -5.96
N LEU A 378 -13.72 3.32 -5.29
CA LEU A 378 -13.43 4.56 -5.98
C LEU A 378 -12.08 4.54 -6.70
N GLN A 379 -11.05 3.94 -6.11
CA GLN A 379 -9.75 3.75 -6.76
C GLN A 379 -9.88 2.93 -8.05
N SER A 380 -10.62 1.81 -8.02
CA SER A 380 -10.84 0.99 -9.22
C SER A 380 -11.49 1.79 -10.35
N GLY A 381 -12.59 2.50 -10.05
CA GLY A 381 -13.28 3.35 -11.02
C GLY A 381 -12.40 4.49 -11.53
N ALA A 382 -11.67 5.16 -10.63
CA ALA A 382 -10.79 6.28 -10.96
C ALA A 382 -9.61 5.84 -11.85
N THR A 383 -9.00 4.68 -11.57
CA THR A 383 -7.93 4.13 -12.41
C THR A 383 -8.43 3.81 -13.82
N ALA A 384 -9.60 3.16 -13.94
CA ALA A 384 -10.19 2.85 -15.24
C ALA A 384 -10.54 4.13 -16.02
N LEU A 385 -11.18 5.12 -15.35
CA LEU A 385 -11.53 6.39 -15.96
C LEU A 385 -10.29 7.18 -16.39
N ALA A 386 -9.28 7.28 -15.54
CA ALA A 386 -8.03 7.97 -15.85
C ALA A 386 -7.34 7.35 -17.07
N GLY A 387 -7.30 6.02 -17.20
CA GLY A 387 -6.76 5.35 -18.36
C GLY A 387 -7.50 5.70 -19.64
N MET A 388 -8.84 5.80 -19.61
CA MET A 388 -9.64 6.24 -20.75
C MET A 388 -9.31 7.69 -21.12
N LEU A 389 -9.23 8.59 -20.14
CA LEU A 389 -8.93 9.99 -20.36
C LEU A 389 -7.50 10.20 -20.90
N PHE A 390 -6.50 9.49 -20.36
CA PHE A 390 -5.12 9.54 -20.89
C PHE A 390 -5.04 9.08 -22.34
N THR A 391 -5.81 8.06 -22.73
CA THR A 391 -5.85 7.58 -24.12
C THR A 391 -6.48 8.62 -25.05
N GLN A 392 -7.50 9.37 -24.59
CA GLN A 392 -8.23 10.31 -25.44
C GLN A 392 -7.55 11.69 -25.52
N PHE A 393 -7.05 12.19 -24.40
CA PHE A 393 -6.59 13.58 -24.26
C PHE A 393 -5.07 13.71 -24.02
N GLY A 394 -4.36 12.60 -23.81
CA GLY A 394 -2.94 12.61 -23.43
C GLY A 394 -2.72 12.98 -21.96
N TYR A 395 -1.43 13.02 -21.54
CA TYR A 395 -1.08 13.22 -20.12
C TYR A 395 -1.31 14.67 -19.64
N PRO A 396 -0.84 15.74 -20.31
CA PRO A 396 -0.87 17.09 -19.74
C PRO A 396 -2.27 17.58 -19.34
N PRO A 397 -3.31 17.56 -20.21
CA PRO A 397 -4.62 18.08 -19.85
C PRO A 397 -5.31 17.22 -18.77
N VAL A 398 -5.08 15.90 -18.78
CA VAL A 398 -5.67 15.01 -17.77
C VAL A 398 -5.00 15.21 -16.40
N LEU A 399 -3.68 15.42 -16.36
CA LEU A 399 -2.96 15.74 -15.12
C LEU A 399 -3.43 17.07 -14.52
N VAL A 400 -3.69 18.10 -15.36
CA VAL A 400 -4.32 19.34 -14.88
C VAL A 400 -5.70 19.06 -14.27
N GLY A 401 -6.53 18.26 -14.95
CA GLY A 401 -7.84 17.86 -14.45
C GLY A 401 -7.76 17.12 -13.11
N ILE A 402 -6.82 16.17 -12.97
CA ILE A 402 -6.58 15.46 -11.71
C ILE A 402 -6.08 16.42 -10.62
N ALA A 403 -5.19 17.37 -10.95
CA ALA A 403 -4.70 18.36 -10.00
C ALA A 403 -5.82 19.29 -9.49
N VAL A 404 -6.69 19.75 -10.38
CA VAL A 404 -7.88 20.55 -9.99
C VAL A 404 -8.81 19.72 -9.12
N PHE A 405 -9.09 18.48 -9.51
CA PHE A 405 -9.90 17.57 -8.71
C PHE A 405 -9.27 17.32 -7.33
N ALA A 406 -7.95 17.11 -7.25
CA ALA A 406 -7.23 16.97 -6.00
C ALA A 406 -7.35 18.19 -5.09
N LEU A 407 -7.25 19.40 -5.66
CA LEU A 407 -7.42 20.65 -4.93
C LEU A 407 -8.85 20.78 -4.37
N LEU A 408 -9.87 20.47 -5.20
CA LEU A 408 -11.26 20.48 -4.76
C LEU A 408 -11.51 19.47 -3.63
N VAL A 409 -10.95 18.27 -3.72
CA VAL A 409 -11.05 17.26 -2.67
C VAL A 409 -10.35 17.70 -1.38
N ALA A 410 -9.19 18.34 -1.47
CA ALA A 410 -8.49 18.90 -0.30
C ALA A 410 -9.31 20.00 0.40
N LEU A 411 -9.91 20.91 -0.37
CA LEU A 411 -10.79 21.95 0.15
C LEU A 411 -12.07 21.36 0.76
N LEU A 412 -12.68 20.39 0.08
CA LEU A 412 -13.84 19.67 0.58
C LEU A 412 -13.53 18.95 1.90
N PHE A 413 -12.38 18.28 2.00
CA PHE A 413 -11.93 17.65 3.23
C PHE A 413 -11.81 18.68 4.36
N GLY A 414 -11.18 19.83 4.11
CA GLY A 414 -11.05 20.91 5.07
C GLY A 414 -12.40 21.46 5.56
N THR A 415 -13.39 21.64 4.65
CA THR A 415 -14.71 22.16 5.01
C THR A 415 -15.60 21.14 5.71
N LEU A 416 -15.55 19.88 5.35
CA LEU A 416 -16.40 18.84 5.93
C LEU A 416 -15.88 18.33 7.28
N VAL A 417 -14.56 18.27 7.46
CA VAL A 417 -13.92 17.62 8.61
C VAL A 417 -13.51 18.63 9.68
N ALA A 418 -13.00 19.82 9.33
CA ALA A 418 -12.57 20.85 10.28
C ALA A 418 -13.67 21.35 11.23
N PRO A 419 -14.94 21.56 10.82
CA PRO A 419 -15.99 21.98 11.75
C PRO A 419 -16.32 20.92 12.80
N ALA A 420 -16.14 19.64 12.49
CA ALA A 420 -16.32 18.54 13.43
C ALA A 420 -15.21 18.49 14.48
N ASP A 421 -14.05 19.00 14.15
CA ASP A 421 -12.88 19.06 15.05
C ASP A 421 -13.04 20.13 16.13
N ARG A 422 -13.64 21.27 15.80
CA ARG A 422 -13.86 22.38 16.76
C ARG A 422 -14.98 22.11 17.77
N ARG A 423 -15.84 21.10 17.55
CA ARG A 423 -16.99 20.76 18.40
C ARG A 423 -16.73 19.61 19.39
N ALA A 424 -15.58 18.98 19.33
CA ALA A 424 -15.21 17.94 20.29
C ALA A 424 -14.68 18.63 21.58
N PRO A 425 -15.25 18.32 22.78
CA PRO A 425 -14.67 18.81 24.02
C PRO A 425 -13.23 18.30 24.14
N ALA A 426 -12.32 19.20 24.53
CA ALA A 426 -10.96 18.82 24.88
C ALA A 426 -11.06 17.77 26.00
N GLN A 427 -10.68 16.55 25.68
CA GLN A 427 -10.47 15.54 26.72
C GLN A 427 -9.21 15.97 27.47
N THR A 428 -9.43 16.63 28.62
CA THR A 428 -8.42 16.91 29.65
C THR A 428 -8.00 15.62 30.34
#